data_965a00321cab5d02aaa3f053aef85800
#
_entry.id   965a00321cab5d02aaa3f053aef85800
#
_cell.length_a   1.000
_cell.length_b   1.000
_cell.length_c   1.000
_cell.angle_alpha   90.00
_cell.angle_beta   90.00
_cell.angle_gamma   90.00
#
_symmetry.space_group_name_H-M   'P 1'
#
loop_
_entity.id
_entity.type
_entity.pdbx_description
1 polymer ?
#
loop_
_entity_poly.entity_id
_entity_poly.type
_entity_poly.pdbx_seq_one_letter_code
_entity_poly.pdbx_strand_id
1 'polypeptide(L)'
;MKGNKTSEPKVKYPIHVKLLNNYKKLFSNEEIMSSSAKNLLDINASLSDFDVEMSSISHELIDFAEKMSQLSESNLAVVEEITASMNQVNHTIEDTSKTLGNLSISSKDLIEENHKSLTEIEDINNLKEEVMNNANIMSSQIEQLVEMANKVSDIVEGVGAIADQTNLLALNASIEAARAGEHGKGFAVVAQEIRKLADDTKGSLQNMRNFVSNIQNTSREGKKSMDNTISSTEKMSKKIDAITYTTKSNVDMLENSVKSIYEINEAMSGINVAATEINKAMDTSTQDAEKLSLMTNTIHDDALKSANYAKKISDIDNLLTEVLKEMIDGLKGTSNAISNEEFLQYMEKAKKAHENWLEKLRTIVNQMKIYPLQTNGNKCAFGHFYNSIQATHPSILDEWKNIDGIHKEFHTLGDKVLEAVKEEDQHEAKEYYDYAEKISKEIFNSMDKIISEVKKQTEKGVQLFQ
;
A
#
# COMPACT_ATOMS: atom_id res chain seq x y z
N MET A 1 2.91 -78.59 26.67
CA MET A 1 4.02 -79.44 27.21
C MET A 1 5.27 -78.57 27.33
N LYS A 2 5.81 -78.40 28.51
CA LYS A 2 7.16 -77.84 28.66
C LYS A 2 8.08 -78.72 27.87
N GLY A 3 8.69 -78.22 26.79
CA GLY A 3 9.68 -79.00 26.02
C GLY A 3 10.81 -79.37 26.92
N ASN A 4 10.77 -80.62 27.42
CA ASN A 4 11.90 -81.17 28.01
C ASN A 4 12.99 -81.20 26.95
N LYS A 5 14.03 -80.36 27.13
CA LYS A 5 15.30 -80.54 26.41
C LYS A 5 15.78 -81.94 26.73
N THR A 6 15.35 -82.89 25.91
CA THR A 6 15.91 -84.23 25.95
C THR A 6 17.41 -84.14 25.65
N SER A 7 18.24 -84.65 26.49
CA SER A 7 19.69 -84.70 26.26
C SER A 7 19.97 -85.25 24.85
N GLU A 8 20.88 -84.57 24.11
CA GLU A 8 21.26 -85.00 22.76
C GLU A 8 21.50 -86.54 22.71
N PRO A 9 20.83 -87.27 21.79
CA PRO A 9 21.02 -88.69 21.71
C PRO A 9 22.47 -88.97 21.37
N LYS A 10 23.13 -89.89 22.15
CA LYS A 10 24.48 -90.34 21.85
C LYS A 10 24.43 -91.20 20.59
N VAL A 11 24.83 -90.64 19.45
CA VAL A 11 24.70 -91.28 18.13
C VAL A 11 26.02 -92.01 17.79
N LYS A 12 26.02 -93.33 17.58
CA LYS A 12 27.22 -94.17 17.32
C LYS A 12 27.46 -94.46 15.83
N TYR A 13 26.47 -94.30 14.95
CA TYR A 13 26.60 -94.63 13.52
C TYR A 13 26.67 -93.44 12.64
N PRO A 14 27.48 -93.38 11.57
CA PRO A 14 27.65 -92.21 10.69
C PRO A 14 26.34 -91.73 10.09
N ILE A 15 25.40 -92.56 9.76
CA ILE A 15 24.09 -92.22 9.21
C ILE A 15 23.23 -91.47 10.23
N HIS A 16 23.29 -91.89 11.50
CA HIS A 16 22.56 -91.24 12.58
C HIS A 16 23.16 -89.87 12.89
N VAL A 17 24.49 -89.68 12.80
CA VAL A 17 25.15 -88.38 12.92
C VAL A 17 24.69 -87.42 11.79
N LYS A 18 24.64 -87.95 10.56
CA LYS A 18 24.15 -87.14 9.39
C LYS A 18 22.68 -86.77 9.54
N LEU A 19 21.82 -87.66 10.01
CA LEU A 19 20.40 -87.38 10.28
C LEU A 19 20.25 -86.35 11.39
N LEU A 20 20.98 -86.46 12.49
CA LEU A 20 20.94 -85.50 13.59
C LEU A 20 21.42 -84.09 13.15
N ASN A 21 22.49 -84.03 12.36
CA ASN A 21 23.00 -82.81 11.82
C ASN A 21 22.00 -82.18 10.84
N ASN A 22 21.36 -82.96 9.98
CA ASN A 22 20.29 -82.42 9.09
C ASN A 22 19.08 -81.93 9.90
N TYR A 23 18.68 -82.70 10.94
CA TYR A 23 17.60 -82.27 11.83
C TYR A 23 17.94 -80.95 12.54
N LYS A 24 19.13 -80.80 13.11
CA LYS A 24 19.61 -79.58 13.73
C LYS A 24 19.60 -78.42 12.74
N LYS A 25 20.03 -78.68 11.49
CA LYS A 25 19.99 -77.61 10.43
C LYS A 25 18.57 -77.22 10.02
N LEU A 26 17.67 -78.21 9.91
CA LEU A 26 16.26 -77.94 9.63
C LEU A 26 15.62 -77.09 10.76
N PHE A 27 15.85 -77.52 12.03
CA PHE A 27 15.33 -76.77 13.17
C PHE A 27 15.85 -75.32 13.25
N SER A 28 17.18 -75.15 12.99
CA SER A 28 17.76 -73.78 12.91
C SER A 28 17.18 -72.94 11.76
N ASN A 29 16.90 -73.61 10.61
CA ASN A 29 16.24 -72.87 9.49
C ASN A 29 14.79 -72.47 9.81
N GLU A 30 14.04 -73.36 10.50
CA GLU A 30 12.69 -73.03 10.97
C GLU A 30 12.68 -71.88 11.99
N GLU A 31 13.67 -71.83 12.92
CA GLU A 31 13.82 -70.76 13.89
C GLU A 31 14.12 -69.44 13.19
N ILE A 32 15.05 -69.47 12.20
CA ILE A 32 15.35 -68.30 11.37
C ILE A 32 14.09 -67.83 10.60
N MET A 33 13.34 -68.75 9.98
CA MET A 33 12.12 -68.45 9.21
C MET A 33 11.05 -67.89 10.11
N SER A 34 10.86 -68.43 11.33
CA SER A 34 9.90 -67.86 12.31
C SER A 34 10.27 -66.44 12.73
N SER A 35 11.54 -66.19 13.03
CA SER A 35 12.03 -64.86 13.37
C SER A 35 11.86 -63.87 12.19
N SER A 36 12.19 -64.33 10.97
CA SER A 36 12.06 -63.52 9.76
C SER A 36 10.59 -63.17 9.46
N ALA A 37 9.66 -64.14 9.62
CA ALA A 37 8.24 -63.92 9.45
C ALA A 37 7.70 -62.86 10.43
N LYS A 38 8.13 -62.89 11.68
CA LYS A 38 7.75 -61.90 12.69
C LYS A 38 8.26 -60.51 12.36
N ASN A 39 9.51 -60.40 11.92
CA ASN A 39 10.09 -59.14 11.48
C ASN A 39 9.36 -58.57 10.24
N LEU A 40 8.96 -59.44 9.29
CA LEU A 40 8.18 -59.02 8.11
C LEU A 40 6.81 -58.49 8.48
N LEU A 41 6.13 -58.99 9.52
CA LEU A 41 4.87 -58.39 9.99
C LEU A 41 5.05 -56.93 10.42
N ASP A 42 6.08 -56.65 11.20
CA ASP A 42 6.36 -55.29 11.67
C ASP A 42 6.83 -54.41 10.50
N ILE A 43 7.57 -54.94 9.53
CA ILE A 43 8.01 -54.25 8.33
C ILE A 43 6.80 -53.90 7.44
N ASN A 44 5.89 -54.84 7.17
CA ASN A 44 4.69 -54.59 6.36
C ASN A 44 3.81 -53.51 6.96
N ALA A 45 3.56 -53.53 8.28
CA ALA A 45 2.81 -52.47 8.93
C ALA A 45 3.47 -51.11 8.75
N SER A 46 4.80 -51.02 8.92
CA SER A 46 5.55 -49.79 8.72
C SER A 46 5.55 -49.33 7.26
N LEU A 47 5.59 -50.26 6.29
CA LEU A 47 5.57 -49.98 4.87
C LEU A 47 4.21 -49.43 4.41
N SER A 48 3.13 -50.00 4.97
CA SER A 48 1.77 -49.49 4.73
C SER A 48 1.53 -48.09 5.31
N ASP A 49 2.08 -47.78 6.48
CA ASP A 49 2.03 -46.44 7.03
C ASP A 49 2.82 -45.45 6.16
N PHE A 50 4.02 -45.85 5.70
CA PHE A 50 4.85 -45.04 4.81
C PHE A 50 4.18 -44.79 3.45
N ASP A 51 3.48 -45.76 2.87
CA ASP A 51 2.70 -45.62 1.64
C ASP A 51 1.62 -44.51 1.79
N VAL A 52 0.86 -44.54 2.89
CA VAL A 52 -0.17 -43.56 3.17
C VAL A 52 0.43 -42.17 3.39
N GLU A 53 1.51 -42.04 4.14
CA GLU A 53 2.19 -40.79 4.38
C GLU A 53 2.77 -40.21 3.08
N MET A 54 3.43 -41.03 2.26
CA MET A 54 3.99 -40.61 0.97
C MET A 54 2.88 -40.12 0.00
N SER A 55 1.77 -40.85 -0.05
CA SER A 55 0.61 -40.48 -0.86
C SER A 55 0.04 -39.12 -0.41
N SER A 56 -0.13 -38.92 0.89
CA SER A 56 -0.60 -37.66 1.46
C SER A 56 0.32 -36.48 1.13
N ILE A 57 1.62 -36.63 1.36
CA ILE A 57 2.63 -35.62 1.04
C ILE A 57 2.60 -35.28 -0.45
N SER A 58 2.46 -36.30 -1.31
CA SER A 58 2.39 -36.09 -2.77
C SER A 58 1.19 -35.21 -3.15
N HIS A 59 0.02 -35.45 -2.56
CA HIS A 59 -1.17 -34.62 -2.81
C HIS A 59 -1.00 -33.20 -2.28
N GLU A 60 -0.42 -33.03 -1.09
CA GLU A 60 -0.13 -31.70 -0.54
C GLU A 60 0.84 -30.91 -1.42
N LEU A 61 1.85 -31.59 -1.99
CA LEU A 61 2.79 -30.95 -2.91
C LEU A 61 2.15 -30.53 -4.23
N ILE A 62 1.19 -31.32 -4.76
CA ILE A 62 0.41 -30.95 -5.95
C ILE A 62 -0.41 -29.68 -5.68
N ASP A 63 -1.18 -29.65 -4.58
CA ASP A 63 -1.98 -28.49 -4.18
C ASP A 63 -1.09 -27.25 -3.95
N PHE A 64 0.06 -27.45 -3.30
CA PHE A 64 1.05 -26.40 -3.11
C PHE A 64 1.57 -25.85 -4.45
N ALA A 65 1.90 -26.74 -5.40
CA ALA A 65 2.36 -26.36 -6.73
C ALA A 65 1.28 -25.55 -7.48
N GLU A 66 0.01 -25.96 -7.42
CA GLU A 66 -1.09 -25.21 -8.04
C GLU A 66 -1.22 -23.80 -7.46
N LYS A 67 -1.19 -23.66 -6.14
CA LYS A 67 -1.24 -22.35 -5.46
C LYS A 67 -0.04 -21.48 -5.81
N MET A 68 1.16 -22.06 -5.90
CA MET A 68 2.36 -21.33 -6.31
C MET A 68 2.30 -20.86 -7.77
N SER A 69 1.69 -21.66 -8.67
CA SER A 69 1.47 -21.26 -10.05
C SER A 69 0.54 -20.04 -10.14
N GLN A 70 -0.57 -20.05 -9.42
CA GLN A 70 -1.50 -18.92 -9.34
C GLN A 70 -0.84 -17.66 -8.77
N LEU A 71 0.02 -17.83 -7.75
CA LEU A 71 0.78 -16.72 -7.18
C LEU A 71 1.76 -16.14 -8.20
N SER A 72 2.44 -16.98 -8.98
CA SER A 72 3.35 -16.55 -10.05
C SER A 72 2.63 -15.73 -11.12
N GLU A 73 1.46 -16.19 -11.57
CA GLU A 73 0.62 -15.46 -12.54
C GLU A 73 0.14 -14.10 -11.98
N SER A 74 -0.30 -14.10 -10.72
CA SER A 74 -0.70 -12.85 -10.04
C SER A 74 0.46 -11.87 -9.92
N ASN A 75 1.67 -12.37 -9.65
CA ASN A 75 2.86 -11.53 -9.56
C ASN A 75 3.20 -10.89 -10.93
N LEU A 76 3.09 -11.65 -12.03
CA LEU A 76 3.29 -11.10 -13.38
C LEU A 76 2.28 -10.00 -13.71
N ALA A 77 1.00 -10.17 -13.35
CA ALA A 77 -0.01 -9.12 -13.54
C ALA A 77 0.34 -7.83 -12.76
N VAL A 78 0.81 -7.96 -11.52
CA VAL A 78 1.26 -6.81 -10.71
C VAL A 78 2.48 -6.13 -11.34
N VAL A 79 3.43 -6.90 -11.89
CA VAL A 79 4.60 -6.35 -12.59
C VAL A 79 4.18 -5.55 -13.83
N GLU A 80 3.25 -6.05 -14.61
CA GLU A 80 2.71 -5.34 -15.79
C GLU A 80 2.04 -4.01 -15.37
N GLU A 81 1.23 -4.01 -14.32
CA GLU A 81 0.56 -2.81 -13.81
C GLU A 81 1.55 -1.76 -13.29
N ILE A 82 2.59 -2.19 -12.53
CA ILE A 82 3.64 -1.29 -12.05
C ILE A 82 4.44 -0.72 -13.22
N THR A 83 4.80 -1.53 -14.21
CA THR A 83 5.54 -1.08 -15.40
C THR A 83 4.74 -0.04 -16.19
N ALA A 84 3.43 -0.28 -16.41
CA ALA A 84 2.55 0.70 -17.04
C ALA A 84 2.47 2.01 -16.23
N SER A 85 2.37 1.92 -14.91
CA SER A 85 2.35 3.06 -14.01
C SER A 85 3.66 3.86 -14.06
N MET A 86 4.82 3.20 -14.13
CA MET A 86 6.12 3.87 -14.26
C MET A 86 6.30 4.57 -15.62
N ASN A 87 5.74 4.00 -16.68
CA ASN A 87 5.69 4.69 -17.98
C ASN A 87 4.84 5.97 -17.91
N GLN A 88 3.73 5.95 -17.19
CA GLN A 88 2.90 7.13 -16.96
C GLN A 88 3.63 8.18 -16.10
N VAL A 89 4.39 7.74 -15.08
CA VAL A 89 5.25 8.63 -14.28
C VAL A 89 6.30 9.31 -15.16
N ASN A 90 6.98 8.58 -16.03
CA ASN A 90 7.97 9.13 -16.94
C ASN A 90 7.36 10.20 -17.88
N HIS A 91 6.17 9.95 -18.40
CA HIS A 91 5.46 10.92 -19.24
C HIS A 91 5.08 12.19 -18.44
N THR A 92 4.65 12.03 -17.20
CA THR A 92 4.34 13.15 -16.30
C THR A 92 5.59 13.98 -15.97
N ILE A 93 6.74 13.35 -15.81
CA ILE A 93 8.02 14.03 -15.59
C ILE A 93 8.38 14.90 -16.81
N GLU A 94 8.23 14.34 -18.02
CA GLU A 94 8.52 15.07 -19.27
C GLU A 94 7.62 16.31 -19.43
N ASP A 95 6.31 16.16 -19.24
CA ASP A 95 5.33 17.25 -19.31
C ASP A 95 5.58 18.32 -18.23
N THR A 96 5.91 17.88 -17.01
CA THR A 96 6.23 18.81 -15.91
C THR A 96 7.51 19.59 -16.21
N SER A 97 8.55 18.93 -16.71
CA SER A 97 9.81 19.59 -17.06
C SER A 97 9.61 20.62 -18.16
N LYS A 98 8.78 20.35 -19.17
CA LYS A 98 8.40 21.30 -20.20
C LYS A 98 7.64 22.50 -19.64
N THR A 99 6.72 22.24 -18.74
CA THR A 99 5.93 23.29 -18.05
C THR A 99 6.83 24.20 -17.22
N LEU A 100 7.78 23.63 -16.46
CA LEU A 100 8.77 24.37 -15.69
C LEU A 100 9.69 25.20 -16.59
N GLY A 101 10.09 24.67 -17.75
CA GLY A 101 10.84 25.42 -18.76
C GLY A 101 10.09 26.68 -19.23
N ASN A 102 8.81 26.53 -19.57
CA ASN A 102 7.95 27.66 -19.99
C ASN A 102 7.77 28.67 -18.85
N LEU A 103 7.55 28.20 -17.63
CA LEU A 103 7.38 29.05 -16.45
C LEU A 103 8.66 29.84 -16.14
N SER A 104 9.85 29.23 -16.32
CA SER A 104 11.14 29.91 -16.16
C SER A 104 11.32 31.03 -17.16
N ILE A 105 10.95 30.81 -18.44
CA ILE A 105 11.00 31.84 -19.48
C ILE A 105 10.04 32.98 -19.12
N SER A 106 8.78 32.66 -18.84
CA SER A 106 7.77 33.68 -18.50
C SER A 106 8.15 34.51 -17.26
N SER A 107 8.75 33.87 -16.26
CA SER A 107 9.23 34.56 -15.05
C SER A 107 10.36 35.55 -15.38
N LYS A 108 11.33 35.14 -16.25
CA LYS A 108 12.39 36.03 -16.69
C LYS A 108 11.88 37.21 -17.50
N ASP A 109 10.92 36.98 -18.41
CA ASP A 109 10.29 38.05 -19.19
C ASP A 109 9.57 39.06 -18.28
N LEU A 110 8.86 38.54 -17.25
CA LEU A 110 8.20 39.42 -16.27
C LEU A 110 9.19 40.20 -15.41
N ILE A 111 10.37 39.67 -15.09
CA ILE A 111 11.44 40.39 -14.40
C ILE A 111 11.91 41.56 -15.29
N GLU A 112 12.17 41.29 -16.56
CA GLU A 112 12.57 42.35 -17.52
C GLU A 112 11.52 43.43 -17.65
N GLU A 113 10.23 43.09 -17.78
CA GLU A 113 9.12 44.03 -17.84
C GLU A 113 8.98 44.86 -16.56
N ASN A 114 9.17 44.27 -15.38
CA ASN A 114 9.17 45.01 -14.12
C ASN A 114 10.37 45.99 -14.04
N HIS A 115 11.55 45.61 -14.56
CA HIS A 115 12.69 46.54 -14.63
C HIS A 115 12.42 47.73 -15.57
N LYS A 116 11.79 47.49 -16.72
CA LYS A 116 11.33 48.58 -17.61
C LYS A 116 10.32 49.50 -16.88
N SER A 117 9.36 48.90 -16.17
CA SER A 117 8.38 49.66 -15.36
C SER A 117 9.05 50.51 -14.29
N LEU A 118 10.11 50.04 -13.64
CA LEU A 118 10.89 50.82 -12.67
C LEU A 118 11.54 52.05 -13.32
N THR A 119 12.07 51.90 -14.55
CA THR A 119 12.64 53.02 -15.31
C THR A 119 11.56 54.06 -15.67
N GLU A 120 10.38 53.62 -16.14
CA GLU A 120 9.28 54.50 -16.43
C GLU A 120 8.75 55.23 -15.19
N ILE A 121 8.74 54.60 -14.03
CA ILE A 121 8.38 55.19 -12.75
C ILE A 121 9.40 56.27 -12.35
N GLU A 122 10.70 56.08 -12.62
CA GLU A 122 11.73 57.07 -12.40
C GLU A 122 11.51 58.32 -13.29
N ASP A 123 11.18 58.12 -14.56
CA ASP A 123 10.83 59.22 -15.49
C ASP A 123 9.59 59.97 -15.01
N ILE A 124 8.53 59.30 -14.56
CA ILE A 124 7.36 59.91 -13.97
C ILE A 124 7.72 60.70 -12.72
N ASN A 125 8.63 60.23 -11.91
CA ASN A 125 9.11 60.95 -10.71
C ASN A 125 9.83 62.24 -11.09
N ASN A 126 10.66 62.23 -12.14
CA ASN A 126 11.33 63.43 -12.67
C ASN A 126 10.30 64.46 -13.19
N LEU A 127 9.31 64.00 -13.95
CA LEU A 127 8.22 64.89 -14.45
C LEU A 127 7.42 65.49 -13.28
N LYS A 128 7.13 64.74 -12.24
CA LYS A 128 6.46 65.20 -11.03
C LYS A 128 7.25 66.32 -10.34
N GLU A 129 8.58 66.20 -10.23
CA GLU A 129 9.45 67.23 -9.66
C GLU A 129 9.43 68.50 -10.51
N GLU A 130 9.41 68.40 -11.86
CA GLU A 130 9.28 69.51 -12.75
C GLU A 130 7.93 70.22 -12.57
N VAL A 131 6.80 69.50 -12.49
CA VAL A 131 5.47 70.01 -12.21
C VAL A 131 5.43 70.78 -10.88
N MET A 132 6.03 70.14 -9.82
CA MET A 132 6.08 70.81 -8.51
C MET A 132 6.86 72.07 -8.54
N ASN A 133 8.02 72.11 -9.21
CA ASN A 133 8.82 73.37 -9.37
C ASN A 133 8.07 74.46 -10.14
N ASN A 134 7.43 74.12 -11.25
CA ASN A 134 6.68 75.00 -12.06
C ASN A 134 5.45 75.56 -11.29
N ALA A 135 4.76 74.77 -10.51
CA ALA A 135 3.66 75.18 -9.65
C ALA A 135 4.11 76.18 -8.56
N ASN A 136 5.27 75.93 -7.95
CA ASN A 136 5.87 76.84 -6.95
C ASN A 136 6.26 78.20 -7.58
N ILE A 137 6.91 78.17 -8.78
CA ILE A 137 7.26 79.37 -9.50
C ILE A 137 6.00 80.17 -9.85
N MET A 138 4.95 79.48 -10.37
CA MET A 138 3.69 80.15 -10.72
C MET A 138 2.98 80.70 -9.47
N SER A 139 3.00 79.97 -8.33
CA SER A 139 2.46 80.53 -7.08
C SER A 139 3.15 81.82 -6.66
N SER A 140 4.48 81.93 -6.78
CA SER A 140 5.27 83.10 -6.48
C SER A 140 4.94 84.27 -7.45
N GLN A 141 4.78 83.97 -8.75
CA GLN A 141 4.39 84.97 -9.75
C GLN A 141 3.01 85.53 -9.48
N ILE A 142 2.04 84.72 -9.05
CA ILE A 142 0.71 85.11 -8.67
C ILE A 142 0.77 86.05 -7.42
N GLU A 143 1.59 85.76 -6.44
CA GLU A 143 1.83 86.55 -5.25
C GLU A 143 2.37 87.95 -5.64
N GLN A 144 3.35 88.02 -6.56
CA GLN A 144 3.88 89.25 -7.09
C GLN A 144 2.80 90.07 -7.86
N LEU A 145 1.90 89.34 -8.62
CA LEU A 145 0.82 89.96 -9.31
C LEU A 145 -0.20 90.63 -8.34
N VAL A 146 -0.49 89.91 -7.22
CA VAL A 146 -1.36 90.45 -6.16
C VAL A 146 -0.74 91.73 -5.55
N GLU A 147 0.59 91.69 -5.26
CA GLU A 147 1.29 92.86 -4.70
C GLU A 147 1.30 94.03 -5.67
N MET A 148 1.52 93.81 -6.98
CA MET A 148 1.43 94.87 -8.00
C MET A 148 0.03 95.44 -8.11
N ALA A 149 -1.00 94.56 -8.09
CA ALA A 149 -2.38 95.01 -8.08
C ALA A 149 -2.74 95.90 -6.86
N ASN A 150 -2.20 95.54 -5.67
CA ASN A 150 -2.35 96.37 -4.48
C ASN A 150 -1.66 97.72 -4.65
N LYS A 151 -0.44 97.80 -5.19
CA LYS A 151 0.26 99.07 -5.47
C LYS A 151 -0.50 99.93 -6.48
N VAL A 152 -1.09 99.28 -7.53
CA VAL A 152 -1.94 100.03 -8.48
C VAL A 152 -3.21 100.56 -7.80
N SER A 153 -3.80 99.76 -6.88
CA SER A 153 -4.96 100.21 -6.09
C SER A 153 -4.64 101.46 -5.29
N ASP A 154 -3.49 101.47 -4.61
CA ASP A 154 -3.03 102.64 -3.80
C ASP A 154 -2.84 103.90 -4.68
N ILE A 155 -2.26 103.70 -5.88
CA ILE A 155 -2.10 104.79 -6.84
C ILE A 155 -3.45 105.34 -7.31
N VAL A 156 -4.38 104.38 -7.64
CA VAL A 156 -5.75 104.79 -8.05
C VAL A 156 -6.49 105.59 -6.97
N GLU A 157 -6.28 105.15 -5.70
CA GLU A 157 -6.85 105.89 -4.55
C GLU A 157 -6.21 107.26 -4.38
N GLY A 158 -4.86 107.31 -4.47
CA GLY A 158 -4.16 108.63 -4.40
C GLY A 158 -4.56 109.61 -5.51
N VAL A 159 -4.65 109.14 -6.78
CA VAL A 159 -5.08 109.97 -7.90
C VAL A 159 -6.55 110.36 -7.72
N GLY A 160 -7.38 109.49 -7.14
CA GLY A 160 -8.76 109.78 -6.78
C GLY A 160 -8.89 110.94 -5.81
N ALA A 161 -8.03 110.95 -4.79
CA ALA A 161 -7.96 112.05 -3.86
C ALA A 161 -7.56 113.42 -4.53
N ILE A 162 -6.61 113.34 -5.47
CA ILE A 162 -6.20 114.49 -6.28
C ILE A 162 -7.34 115.00 -7.17
N ALA A 163 -8.08 114.07 -7.81
CA ALA A 163 -9.25 114.43 -8.63
C ALA A 163 -10.36 115.05 -7.80
N ASP A 164 -10.61 114.49 -6.61
CA ASP A 164 -11.57 115.11 -5.66
C ASP A 164 -11.17 116.55 -5.24
N GLN A 165 -9.85 116.72 -4.91
CA GLN A 165 -9.32 118.00 -4.55
C GLN A 165 -9.34 119.00 -5.71
N THR A 166 -9.07 118.53 -6.94
CA THR A 166 -9.15 119.36 -8.17
C THR A 166 -10.58 119.76 -8.46
N ASN A 167 -11.57 118.85 -8.28
CA ASN A 167 -13.00 119.13 -8.44
C ASN A 167 -13.45 120.16 -7.44
N LEU A 168 -12.99 120.10 -6.18
CA LEU A 168 -13.28 121.14 -5.15
C LEU A 168 -12.63 122.51 -5.48
N LEU A 169 -11.35 122.50 -5.95
CA LEU A 169 -10.68 123.72 -6.38
C LEU A 169 -11.37 124.37 -7.59
N ALA A 170 -11.80 123.60 -8.57
CA ALA A 170 -12.54 124.03 -9.74
C ALA A 170 -13.94 124.60 -9.37
N LEU A 171 -14.60 123.92 -8.41
CA LEU A 171 -15.88 124.42 -7.87
C LEU A 171 -15.70 125.80 -7.20
N ASN A 172 -14.67 125.92 -6.34
CA ASN A 172 -14.33 127.16 -5.68
C ASN A 172 -13.96 128.27 -6.69
N ALA A 173 -13.19 127.96 -7.75
CA ALA A 173 -12.86 128.85 -8.82
C ALA A 173 -14.08 129.27 -9.65
N SER A 174 -15.00 128.32 -9.93
CA SER A 174 -16.29 128.65 -10.59
C SER A 174 -17.18 129.63 -9.78
N ILE A 175 -17.19 129.38 -8.45
CA ILE A 175 -17.95 130.28 -7.53
C ILE A 175 -17.31 131.63 -7.54
N GLU A 176 -16.00 131.76 -7.43
CA GLU A 176 -15.34 133.11 -7.42
C GLU A 176 -15.43 133.85 -8.79
N ALA A 177 -15.33 133.07 -9.91
CA ALA A 177 -15.57 133.60 -11.26
C ALA A 177 -16.99 134.09 -11.45
N ALA A 178 -17.98 133.36 -10.90
CA ALA A 178 -19.39 133.88 -10.89
C ALA A 178 -19.54 135.16 -10.05
N ARG A 179 -18.79 135.32 -8.98
CA ARG A 179 -18.77 136.53 -8.07
C ARG A 179 -18.10 137.67 -8.71
N ALA A 180 -17.16 137.51 -9.69
CA ALA A 180 -16.52 138.63 -10.46
C ALA A 180 -17.40 139.20 -11.63
N GLY A 181 -18.54 138.58 -11.88
CA GLY A 181 -19.51 139.15 -12.87
C GLY A 181 -18.97 139.17 -14.32
N GLU A 182 -19.14 140.22 -15.09
CA GLU A 182 -18.71 140.34 -16.50
C GLU A 182 -17.21 140.12 -16.69
N HIS A 183 -16.30 140.33 -15.71
CA HIS A 183 -14.88 140.22 -15.79
C HIS A 183 -14.44 138.81 -15.51
N GLY A 184 -15.33 137.98 -14.97
CA GLY A 184 -14.99 136.53 -14.62
C GLY A 184 -15.49 135.52 -15.64
N LYS A 185 -16.18 135.90 -16.73
CA LYS A 185 -16.79 134.98 -17.71
C LYS A 185 -15.77 133.97 -18.31
N GLY A 186 -14.56 134.41 -18.67
CA GLY A 186 -13.50 133.54 -19.25
C GLY A 186 -12.96 132.53 -18.22
N PHE A 187 -12.78 133.04 -16.97
CA PHE A 187 -12.36 132.13 -15.85
C PHE A 187 -13.41 131.08 -15.46
N ALA A 188 -14.71 131.50 -15.53
CA ALA A 188 -15.81 130.55 -15.25
C ALA A 188 -15.83 129.33 -16.23
N VAL A 189 -15.59 129.52 -17.51
CA VAL A 189 -15.53 128.47 -18.53
C VAL A 189 -14.36 127.55 -18.29
N VAL A 190 -13.16 128.08 -17.93
CA VAL A 190 -11.97 127.24 -17.62
C VAL A 190 -12.23 126.42 -16.35
N ALA A 191 -12.78 127.07 -15.33
CA ALA A 191 -13.09 126.37 -14.08
C ALA A 191 -14.14 125.24 -14.28
N GLN A 192 -15.15 125.47 -15.13
CA GLN A 192 -16.15 124.47 -15.48
C GLN A 192 -15.56 123.31 -16.31
N GLU A 193 -14.59 123.58 -17.21
CA GLU A 193 -13.86 122.55 -17.99
C GLU A 193 -12.95 121.76 -17.08
N ILE A 194 -12.22 122.45 -16.14
CA ILE A 194 -11.37 121.69 -15.14
C ILE A 194 -12.28 120.83 -14.26
N ARG A 195 -13.44 121.29 -13.87
CA ARG A 195 -14.38 120.47 -13.08
C ARG A 195 -14.88 119.29 -13.84
N LYS A 196 -15.23 119.46 -15.11
CA LYS A 196 -15.65 118.36 -16.00
C LYS A 196 -14.49 117.31 -16.17
N LEU A 197 -13.24 117.78 -16.39
CA LEU A 197 -12.06 116.90 -16.45
C LEU A 197 -11.83 116.13 -15.17
N ALA A 198 -12.05 116.74 -14.00
CA ALA A 198 -11.94 116.08 -12.71
C ALA A 198 -13.02 114.99 -12.52
N ASP A 199 -14.28 115.31 -12.93
CA ASP A 199 -15.35 114.27 -12.89
C ASP A 199 -15.13 113.14 -13.88
N ASP A 200 -14.66 113.45 -15.12
CA ASP A 200 -14.28 112.38 -16.11
C ASP A 200 -13.12 111.56 -15.62
N THR A 201 -12.11 112.18 -14.93
CA THR A 201 -11.00 111.50 -14.31
C THR A 201 -11.50 110.55 -13.21
N LYS A 202 -12.46 111.02 -12.39
CA LYS A 202 -13.07 110.16 -11.33
C LYS A 202 -13.84 108.97 -11.90
N GLY A 203 -14.57 109.14 -13.01
CA GLY A 203 -15.22 108.03 -13.73
C GLY A 203 -14.23 107.01 -14.22
N SER A 204 -13.11 107.52 -14.81
CA SER A 204 -12.01 106.62 -15.27
C SER A 204 -11.34 105.81 -14.12
N LEU A 205 -11.13 106.52 -12.99
CA LEU A 205 -10.59 105.88 -11.79
C LEU A 205 -11.53 104.82 -11.20
N GLN A 206 -12.86 105.03 -11.28
CA GLN A 206 -13.82 104.02 -10.85
C GLN A 206 -13.72 102.72 -11.72
N ASN A 207 -13.56 102.88 -13.01
CA ASN A 207 -13.32 101.78 -13.93
C ASN A 207 -12.00 101.06 -13.61
N MET A 208 -10.93 101.81 -13.30
CA MET A 208 -9.66 101.30 -12.87
C MET A 208 -9.76 100.47 -11.55
N ARG A 209 -10.51 100.97 -10.57
CA ARG A 209 -10.80 100.28 -9.33
C ARG A 209 -11.43 98.90 -9.61
N ASN A 210 -12.47 98.91 -10.45
CA ASN A 210 -13.14 97.64 -10.82
C ASN A 210 -12.17 96.66 -11.52
N PHE A 211 -11.29 97.16 -12.42
CA PHE A 211 -10.30 96.38 -13.12
C PHE A 211 -9.25 95.78 -12.15
N VAL A 212 -8.74 96.59 -11.21
CA VAL A 212 -7.79 96.15 -10.18
C VAL A 212 -8.47 95.11 -9.26
N SER A 213 -9.69 95.29 -8.84
CA SER A 213 -10.46 94.34 -8.06
C SER A 213 -10.62 93.01 -8.80
N ASN A 214 -10.91 93.07 -10.09
CA ASN A 214 -10.98 91.85 -10.91
C ASN A 214 -9.62 91.10 -10.99
N ILE A 215 -8.49 91.87 -11.17
CA ILE A 215 -7.15 91.26 -11.17
C ILE A 215 -6.90 90.58 -9.82
N GLN A 216 -7.17 91.24 -8.68
CA GLN A 216 -7.00 90.73 -7.35
C GLN A 216 -7.78 89.42 -7.15
N ASN A 217 -9.08 89.38 -7.57
CA ASN A 217 -9.95 88.24 -7.43
C ASN A 217 -9.45 87.03 -8.30
N THR A 218 -9.15 87.33 -9.59
CA THR A 218 -8.61 86.28 -10.50
C THR A 218 -7.27 85.72 -10.01
N SER A 219 -6.41 86.62 -9.45
CA SER A 219 -5.13 86.19 -8.88
C SER A 219 -5.32 85.33 -7.64
N ARG A 220 -6.29 85.60 -6.74
CA ARG A 220 -6.60 84.73 -5.59
C ARG A 220 -7.12 83.38 -6.04
N GLU A 221 -7.97 83.32 -7.05
CA GLU A 221 -8.43 82.03 -7.63
C GLU A 221 -7.28 81.26 -8.25
N GLY A 222 -6.37 81.95 -8.97
CA GLY A 222 -5.16 81.41 -9.53
C GLY A 222 -4.25 80.77 -8.44
N LYS A 223 -4.07 81.53 -7.31
CA LYS A 223 -3.28 80.98 -6.18
C LYS A 223 -3.92 79.71 -5.58
N LYS A 224 -5.23 79.76 -5.34
CA LYS A 224 -5.96 78.56 -4.88
C LYS A 224 -5.82 77.35 -5.80
N SER A 225 -5.81 77.60 -7.12
CA SER A 225 -5.58 76.54 -8.12
C SER A 225 -4.17 75.97 -8.02
N MET A 226 -3.14 76.81 -7.78
CA MET A 226 -1.78 76.38 -7.61
C MET A 226 -1.58 75.54 -6.33
N ASP A 227 -2.17 75.99 -5.20
CA ASP A 227 -2.12 75.22 -3.93
C ASP A 227 -2.76 73.86 -4.09
N ASN A 228 -3.88 73.78 -4.84
CA ASN A 228 -4.50 72.47 -5.16
C ASN A 228 -3.59 71.63 -6.05
N THR A 229 -2.87 72.21 -7.01
CA THR A 229 -1.89 71.48 -7.87
C THR A 229 -0.76 70.95 -7.04
N ILE A 230 -0.16 71.71 -6.16
CA ILE A 230 0.88 71.31 -5.23
C ILE A 230 0.40 70.14 -4.38
N SER A 231 -0.75 70.24 -3.70
CA SER A 231 -1.31 69.16 -2.89
C SER A 231 -1.58 67.87 -3.68
N SER A 232 -2.06 67.99 -4.93
CA SER A 232 -2.30 66.88 -5.81
C SER A 232 -0.99 66.21 -6.22
N THR A 233 0.08 66.96 -6.48
CA THR A 233 1.41 66.49 -6.82
C THR A 233 2.04 65.78 -5.63
N GLU A 234 1.88 66.25 -4.39
CA GLU A 234 2.31 65.57 -3.18
C GLU A 234 1.60 64.22 -3.00
N LYS A 235 0.29 64.16 -3.25
CA LYS A 235 -0.47 62.91 -3.24
C LYS A 235 0.03 61.95 -4.32
N MET A 236 0.38 62.45 -5.50
CA MET A 236 0.96 61.66 -6.60
C MET A 236 2.31 61.06 -6.19
N SER A 237 3.17 61.82 -5.49
CA SER A 237 4.45 61.32 -4.96
C SER A 237 4.26 60.06 -4.10
N LYS A 238 3.35 60.12 -3.12
CA LYS A 238 3.04 58.96 -2.26
C LYS A 238 2.57 57.74 -3.05
N LYS A 239 1.82 57.95 -4.14
CA LYS A 239 1.38 56.87 -5.03
C LYS A 239 2.54 56.28 -5.83
N ILE A 240 3.44 57.09 -6.34
CA ILE A 240 4.61 56.69 -7.06
C ILE A 240 5.53 55.81 -6.15
N ASP A 241 5.76 56.25 -4.92
CA ASP A 241 6.56 55.50 -3.94
C ASP A 241 5.95 54.11 -3.67
N ALA A 242 4.63 54.04 -3.50
CA ALA A 242 3.93 52.76 -3.28
C ALA A 242 4.03 51.83 -4.50
N ILE A 243 3.89 52.36 -5.73
CA ILE A 243 4.05 51.58 -6.97
C ILE A 243 5.50 51.06 -7.09
N THR A 244 6.49 51.94 -6.84
CA THR A 244 7.91 51.56 -6.83
C THR A 244 8.19 50.41 -5.90
N TYR A 245 7.68 50.47 -4.66
CA TYR A 245 7.83 49.40 -3.67
C TYR A 245 7.19 48.09 -4.17
N THR A 246 5.95 48.14 -4.66
CA THR A 246 5.25 46.98 -5.16
C THR A 246 5.97 46.33 -6.34
N THR A 247 6.47 47.12 -7.29
CA THR A 247 7.20 46.65 -8.48
C THR A 247 8.53 45.98 -8.07
N LYS A 248 9.28 46.55 -7.12
CA LYS A 248 10.48 45.92 -6.57
C LYS A 248 10.15 44.58 -5.89
N SER A 249 9.11 44.54 -5.06
CA SER A 249 8.66 43.30 -4.40
C SER A 249 8.24 42.24 -5.42
N ASN A 250 7.65 42.64 -6.56
CA ASN A 250 7.33 41.69 -7.63
C ASN A 250 8.60 41.06 -8.24
N VAL A 251 9.64 41.84 -8.44
CA VAL A 251 10.94 41.31 -8.92
C VAL A 251 11.50 40.27 -7.96
N ASP A 252 11.55 40.60 -6.66
CA ASP A 252 12.05 39.68 -5.63
C ASP A 252 11.22 38.36 -5.59
N MET A 253 9.90 38.46 -5.73
CA MET A 253 9.03 37.25 -5.78
C MET A 253 9.27 36.41 -7.03
N LEU A 254 9.49 37.05 -8.18
CA LEU A 254 9.80 36.34 -9.43
C LEU A 254 11.18 35.68 -9.40
N GLU A 255 12.20 36.30 -8.83
CA GLU A 255 13.52 35.71 -8.65
C GLU A 255 13.44 34.47 -7.75
N ASN A 256 12.70 34.55 -6.65
CA ASN A 256 12.41 33.39 -5.78
C ASN A 256 11.65 32.28 -6.54
N SER A 257 10.70 32.64 -7.39
CA SER A 257 9.98 31.68 -8.23
C SER A 257 10.92 30.95 -9.19
N VAL A 258 11.84 31.66 -9.83
CA VAL A 258 12.86 31.06 -10.71
C VAL A 258 13.74 30.08 -9.92
N LYS A 259 14.14 30.43 -8.70
CA LYS A 259 14.91 29.51 -7.83
C LYS A 259 14.11 28.25 -7.51
N SER A 260 12.84 28.37 -7.13
CA SER A 260 11.96 27.23 -6.86
C SER A 260 11.78 26.33 -8.08
N ILE A 261 11.74 26.91 -9.30
CA ILE A 261 11.70 26.13 -10.55
C ILE A 261 12.94 25.25 -10.71
N TYR A 262 14.13 25.75 -10.36
CA TYR A 262 15.37 24.95 -10.40
C TYR A 262 15.32 23.80 -9.40
N GLU A 263 14.85 24.04 -8.16
CA GLU A 263 14.71 23.00 -7.12
C GLU A 263 13.72 21.91 -7.55
N ILE A 264 12.60 22.28 -8.17
CA ILE A 264 11.63 21.30 -8.70
C ILE A 264 12.24 20.49 -9.86
N ASN A 265 13.01 21.12 -10.74
CA ASN A 265 13.69 20.41 -11.84
C ASN A 265 14.70 19.37 -11.32
N GLU A 266 15.44 19.69 -10.28
CA GLU A 266 16.34 18.75 -9.62
C GLU A 266 15.55 17.57 -9.00
N ALA A 267 14.43 17.85 -8.33
CA ALA A 267 13.54 16.82 -7.80
C ALA A 267 12.97 15.92 -8.92
N MET A 268 12.56 16.48 -10.07
CA MET A 268 12.09 15.69 -11.21
C MET A 268 13.17 14.77 -11.77
N SER A 269 14.43 15.22 -11.80
CA SER A 269 15.56 14.38 -12.16
C SER A 269 15.73 13.18 -11.20
N GLY A 270 15.57 13.42 -9.89
CA GLY A 270 15.60 12.36 -8.88
C GLY A 270 14.46 11.33 -9.06
N ILE A 271 13.25 11.79 -9.36
CA ILE A 271 12.10 10.91 -9.63
C ILE A 271 12.34 10.06 -10.89
N ASN A 272 12.95 10.62 -11.94
CA ASN A 272 13.29 9.88 -13.16
C ASN A 272 14.28 8.75 -12.89
N VAL A 273 15.31 9.00 -12.07
CA VAL A 273 16.24 7.95 -11.63
C VAL A 273 15.51 6.84 -10.87
N ALA A 274 14.67 7.22 -9.91
CA ALA A 274 13.87 6.25 -9.13
C ALA A 274 12.93 5.42 -10.02
N ALA A 275 12.24 6.03 -10.98
CA ALA A 275 11.38 5.33 -11.92
C ALA A 275 12.18 4.31 -12.78
N THR A 276 13.39 4.66 -13.19
CA THR A 276 14.29 3.76 -13.92
C THR A 276 14.72 2.57 -13.07
N GLU A 277 15.02 2.79 -11.79
CA GLU A 277 15.38 1.72 -10.85
C GLU A 277 14.19 0.79 -10.58
N ILE A 278 12.97 1.33 -10.45
CA ILE A 278 11.75 0.53 -10.31
C ILE A 278 11.52 -0.35 -11.55
N ASN A 279 11.66 0.18 -12.77
CA ASN A 279 11.54 -0.61 -13.99
C ASN A 279 12.55 -1.77 -14.00
N LYS A 280 13.81 -1.52 -13.61
CA LYS A 280 14.82 -2.58 -13.50
C LYS A 280 14.45 -3.63 -12.43
N ALA A 281 13.87 -3.22 -11.31
CA ALA A 281 13.36 -4.15 -10.30
C ALA A 281 12.19 -4.99 -10.83
N MET A 282 11.33 -4.40 -11.66
CA MET A 282 10.22 -5.14 -12.31
C MET A 282 10.73 -6.17 -13.32
N ASP A 283 11.78 -5.86 -14.10
CA ASP A 283 12.44 -6.84 -14.98
C ASP A 283 12.97 -8.04 -14.17
N THR A 284 13.57 -7.78 -13.01
CA THR A 284 14.04 -8.85 -12.10
C THR A 284 12.88 -9.65 -11.55
N SER A 285 11.78 -9.00 -11.13
CA SER A 285 10.57 -9.67 -10.63
C SER A 285 9.93 -10.56 -11.71
N THR A 286 9.93 -10.13 -12.97
CA THR A 286 9.50 -10.96 -14.11
C THR A 286 10.31 -12.24 -14.20
N GLN A 287 11.65 -12.12 -14.19
CA GLN A 287 12.53 -13.29 -14.25
C GLN A 287 12.35 -14.23 -13.06
N ASP A 288 12.10 -13.69 -11.88
CA ASP A 288 11.86 -14.51 -10.68
C ASP A 288 10.50 -15.21 -10.74
N ALA A 289 9.45 -14.56 -11.28
CA ALA A 289 8.17 -15.20 -11.54
C ALA A 289 8.27 -16.34 -12.58
N GLU A 290 9.05 -16.16 -13.66
CA GLU A 290 9.33 -17.21 -14.64
C GLU A 290 10.06 -18.40 -14.01
N LYS A 291 11.09 -18.16 -13.20
CA LYS A 291 11.80 -19.22 -12.46
C LYS A 291 10.86 -19.95 -11.49
N LEU A 292 10.01 -19.19 -10.77
CA LEU A 292 9.02 -19.74 -9.85
C LEU A 292 8.06 -20.68 -10.60
N SER A 293 7.58 -20.29 -11.77
CA SER A 293 6.73 -21.14 -12.61
C SER A 293 7.43 -22.43 -13.02
N LEU A 294 8.70 -22.36 -13.44
CA LEU A 294 9.49 -23.56 -13.77
C LEU A 294 9.70 -24.47 -12.56
N MET A 295 10.01 -23.91 -11.39
CA MET A 295 10.16 -24.68 -10.14
C MET A 295 8.85 -25.35 -9.74
N THR A 296 7.75 -24.66 -9.87
CA THR A 296 6.40 -25.15 -9.56
C THR A 296 6.03 -26.34 -10.44
N ASN A 297 6.29 -26.28 -11.73
CA ASN A 297 6.10 -27.38 -12.64
C ASN A 297 6.97 -28.60 -12.25
N THR A 298 8.21 -28.36 -11.85
CA THR A 298 9.10 -29.41 -11.37
C THR A 298 8.57 -30.08 -10.09
N ILE A 299 8.09 -29.30 -9.12
CA ILE A 299 7.48 -29.79 -7.88
C ILE A 299 6.24 -30.64 -8.20
N HIS A 300 5.38 -30.17 -9.11
CA HIS A 300 4.19 -30.89 -9.54
C HIS A 300 4.56 -32.27 -10.16
N ASP A 301 5.52 -32.29 -11.08
CA ASP A 301 5.98 -33.52 -11.71
C ASP A 301 6.61 -34.50 -10.72
N ASP A 302 7.41 -34.01 -9.77
CA ASP A 302 8.05 -34.83 -8.75
C ASP A 302 7.03 -35.35 -7.72
N ALA A 303 5.99 -34.57 -7.40
CA ALA A 303 4.87 -35.02 -6.59
C ALA A 303 4.08 -36.15 -7.27
N LEU A 304 3.80 -36.04 -8.58
CA LEU A 304 3.16 -37.11 -9.36
C LEU A 304 4.02 -38.38 -9.39
N LYS A 305 5.36 -38.26 -9.55
CA LYS A 305 6.28 -39.41 -9.46
C LYS A 305 6.24 -40.03 -8.06
N SER A 306 6.23 -39.21 -7.00
CA SER A 306 6.18 -39.70 -5.61
C SER A 306 4.88 -40.46 -5.33
N ALA A 307 3.72 -39.94 -5.83
CA ALA A 307 2.46 -40.68 -5.74
C ALA A 307 2.49 -42.01 -6.46
N ASN A 308 3.19 -42.11 -7.62
CA ASN A 308 3.37 -43.36 -8.32
C ASN A 308 4.31 -44.34 -7.59
N TYR A 309 5.32 -43.81 -6.88
CA TYR A 309 6.18 -44.64 -6.02
C TYR A 309 5.40 -45.16 -4.80
N ALA A 310 4.55 -44.38 -4.17
CA ALA A 310 3.63 -44.81 -3.13
C ALA A 310 2.81 -46.02 -3.60
N LYS A 311 2.22 -45.94 -4.80
CA LYS A 311 1.49 -47.06 -5.39
C LYS A 311 2.36 -48.33 -5.56
N LYS A 312 3.62 -48.19 -6.02
CA LYS A 312 4.54 -49.32 -6.14
C LYS A 312 4.90 -49.92 -4.78
N ILE A 313 5.02 -49.08 -3.75
CA ILE A 313 5.25 -49.56 -2.36
C ILE A 313 4.04 -50.36 -1.91
N SER A 314 2.82 -49.91 -2.22
CA SER A 314 1.60 -50.65 -1.96
C SER A 314 1.57 -52.04 -2.64
N ASP A 315 2.10 -52.15 -3.88
CA ASP A 315 2.22 -53.42 -4.57
C ASP A 315 3.25 -54.34 -3.91
N ILE A 316 4.41 -53.82 -3.48
CA ILE A 316 5.44 -54.56 -2.74
C ILE A 316 4.89 -55.08 -1.40
N ASP A 317 4.12 -54.25 -0.69
CA ASP A 317 3.46 -54.62 0.56
C ASP A 317 2.53 -55.84 0.39
N ASN A 318 1.75 -55.88 -0.69
CA ASN A 318 0.91 -57.02 -1.03
C ASN A 318 1.76 -58.30 -1.26
N LEU A 319 2.86 -58.20 -2.02
CA LEU A 319 3.76 -59.32 -2.28
C LEU A 319 4.41 -59.83 -0.98
N LEU A 320 4.85 -58.93 -0.11
CA LEU A 320 5.43 -59.28 1.17
C LEU A 320 4.41 -59.98 2.08
N THR A 321 3.13 -59.56 2.01
CA THR A 321 2.04 -60.24 2.75
C THR A 321 1.85 -61.68 2.24
N GLU A 322 1.95 -61.93 0.93
CA GLU A 322 1.89 -63.29 0.38
C GLU A 322 3.08 -64.14 0.85
N VAL A 323 4.30 -63.63 0.75
CA VAL A 323 5.52 -64.33 1.26
C VAL A 323 5.42 -64.61 2.74
N LEU A 324 4.93 -63.65 3.52
CA LEU A 324 4.72 -63.82 4.95
C LEU A 324 3.73 -64.97 5.25
N LYS A 325 2.63 -65.04 4.51
CA LYS A 325 1.64 -66.10 4.60
C LYS A 325 2.25 -67.46 4.29
N GLU A 326 3.05 -67.58 3.21
CA GLU A 326 3.75 -68.80 2.86
C GLU A 326 4.73 -69.25 3.95
N MET A 327 5.48 -68.30 4.54
CA MET A 327 6.41 -68.59 5.65
C MET A 327 5.66 -69.10 6.89
N ILE A 328 4.57 -68.47 7.28
CA ILE A 328 3.76 -68.88 8.42
C ILE A 328 3.10 -70.24 8.17
N ASP A 329 2.56 -70.44 6.95
CA ASP A 329 1.98 -71.75 6.59
C ASP A 329 3.05 -72.88 6.58
N GLY A 330 4.27 -72.58 6.12
CA GLY A 330 5.39 -73.49 6.16
C GLY A 330 5.89 -73.90 7.59
N LEU A 331 5.57 -73.02 8.57
CA LEU A 331 5.88 -73.26 9.98
C LEU A 331 4.81 -74.07 10.72
N LYS A 332 3.60 -74.23 10.14
CA LYS A 332 2.52 -74.99 10.77
C LYS A 332 2.96 -76.46 11.09
N GLY A 333 2.57 -76.88 12.25
CA GLY A 333 2.95 -78.22 12.72
C GLY A 333 4.41 -78.39 13.22
N THR A 334 5.21 -77.32 13.21
CA THR A 334 6.55 -77.25 13.76
C THR A 334 6.56 -76.65 15.17
N SER A 335 7.68 -76.85 15.89
CA SER A 335 7.86 -76.20 17.19
C SER A 335 8.11 -74.68 17.12
N ASN A 336 8.35 -74.20 15.93
CA ASN A 336 8.59 -72.78 15.64
C ASN A 336 7.38 -72.07 15.01
N ALA A 337 6.19 -72.69 14.95
CA ALA A 337 4.94 -72.09 14.62
C ALA A 337 4.59 -71.00 15.65
N ILE A 338 3.73 -70.05 15.27
CA ILE A 338 3.28 -68.99 16.18
C ILE A 338 2.68 -69.64 17.44
N SER A 339 3.23 -69.27 18.59
CA SER A 339 2.72 -69.71 19.88
C SER A 339 1.48 -68.94 20.30
N ASN A 340 0.65 -69.50 21.17
CA ASN A 340 -0.47 -68.75 21.76
C ASN A 340 -0.04 -67.44 22.44
N GLU A 341 1.14 -67.42 23.09
CA GLU A 341 1.69 -66.23 23.74
C GLU A 341 2.02 -65.14 22.73
N GLU A 342 2.66 -65.47 21.62
CA GLU A 342 2.98 -64.56 20.54
C GLU A 342 1.71 -64.05 19.85
N PHE A 343 0.72 -64.88 19.61
CA PHE A 343 -0.59 -64.50 19.11
C PHE A 343 -1.24 -63.45 20.03
N LEU A 344 -1.22 -63.68 21.34
CA LEU A 344 -1.77 -62.72 22.32
C LEU A 344 -1.03 -61.37 22.28
N GLN A 345 0.30 -61.40 22.13
CA GLN A 345 1.06 -60.16 22.00
C GLN A 345 0.68 -59.36 20.73
N TYR A 346 0.47 -60.03 19.59
CA TYR A 346 0.00 -59.36 18.36
C TYR A 346 -1.41 -58.82 18.50
N MET A 347 -2.31 -59.55 19.15
CA MET A 347 -3.67 -59.08 19.40
C MET A 347 -3.70 -57.82 20.30
N GLU A 348 -2.86 -57.76 21.34
CA GLU A 348 -2.75 -56.58 22.20
C GLU A 348 -2.12 -55.37 21.44
N LYS A 349 -1.08 -55.60 20.60
CA LYS A 349 -0.52 -54.58 19.71
C LYS A 349 -1.58 -54.05 18.75
N ALA A 350 -2.36 -54.96 18.12
CA ALA A 350 -3.43 -54.58 17.20
C ALA A 350 -4.49 -53.71 17.87
N LYS A 351 -4.90 -54.09 19.09
CA LYS A 351 -5.87 -53.32 19.86
C LYS A 351 -5.40 -51.89 20.10
N LYS A 352 -4.15 -51.72 20.55
CA LYS A 352 -3.56 -50.40 20.75
C LYS A 352 -3.41 -49.60 19.44
N ALA A 353 -3.08 -50.26 18.33
CA ALA A 353 -3.01 -49.58 17.01
C ALA A 353 -4.37 -49.04 16.58
N HIS A 354 -5.50 -49.77 16.82
CA HIS A 354 -6.84 -49.29 16.53
C HIS A 354 -7.30 -48.14 17.45
N GLU A 355 -6.90 -48.15 18.72
CA GLU A 355 -7.11 -47.03 19.63
C GLU A 355 -6.44 -45.74 19.09
N ASN A 356 -5.15 -45.85 18.69
CA ASN A 356 -4.42 -44.75 18.12
C ASN A 356 -5.01 -44.28 16.79
N TRP A 357 -5.50 -45.20 15.95
CA TRP A 357 -6.17 -44.88 14.70
C TRP A 357 -7.45 -44.08 14.93
N LEU A 358 -8.28 -44.49 15.92
CA LEU A 358 -9.50 -43.78 16.28
C LEU A 358 -9.21 -42.40 16.85
N GLU A 359 -8.13 -42.21 17.61
CA GLU A 359 -7.71 -40.92 18.11
C GLU A 359 -7.23 -40.00 16.98
N LYS A 360 -6.49 -40.53 15.98
CA LYS A 360 -6.17 -39.78 14.76
C LYS A 360 -7.44 -39.33 14.02
N LEU A 361 -8.39 -40.26 13.83
CA LEU A 361 -9.67 -39.97 13.18
C LEU A 361 -10.43 -38.86 13.93
N ARG A 362 -10.44 -38.92 15.26
CA ARG A 362 -11.03 -37.85 16.11
C ARG A 362 -10.35 -36.51 15.90
N THR A 363 -9.04 -36.50 15.76
CA THR A 363 -8.27 -35.29 15.51
C THR A 363 -8.62 -34.69 14.15
N ILE A 364 -8.76 -35.53 13.12
CA ILE A 364 -9.19 -35.13 11.76
C ILE A 364 -10.55 -34.42 11.81
N VAL A 365 -11.53 -35.03 12.47
CA VAL A 365 -12.89 -34.47 12.59
C VAL A 365 -12.90 -33.16 13.39
N ASN A 366 -12.20 -33.10 14.53
CA ASN A 366 -12.18 -31.91 15.36
C ASN A 366 -11.49 -30.71 14.69
N GLN A 367 -10.47 -30.96 13.90
CA GLN A 367 -9.71 -29.91 13.23
C GLN A 367 -10.20 -29.63 11.80
N MET A 368 -11.09 -30.47 11.28
CA MET A 368 -11.53 -30.44 9.87
C MET A 368 -10.32 -30.34 8.93
N LYS A 369 -9.29 -31.14 9.21
CA LYS A 369 -8.04 -31.18 8.44
C LYS A 369 -7.68 -32.62 8.14
N ILE A 370 -7.32 -32.88 6.87
CA ILE A 370 -6.88 -34.18 6.42
C ILE A 370 -5.48 -34.47 6.98
N TYR A 371 -5.34 -35.63 7.59
CA TYR A 371 -4.07 -36.21 8.02
C TYR A 371 -3.93 -37.62 7.46
N PRO A 372 -2.67 -38.10 7.22
CA PRO A 372 -2.44 -39.46 6.75
C PRO A 372 -3.12 -40.46 7.68
N LEU A 373 -3.98 -41.29 7.13
CA LEU A 373 -4.73 -42.30 7.87
C LEU A 373 -4.81 -43.58 7.02
N GLN A 374 -4.41 -44.76 7.58
CA GLN A 374 -4.56 -46.04 6.88
C GLN A 374 -6.03 -46.45 6.90
N THR A 375 -6.72 -46.34 5.76
CA THR A 375 -8.15 -46.69 5.63
C THR A 375 -8.38 -48.06 5.01
N ASN A 376 -7.30 -48.74 4.55
CA ASN A 376 -7.39 -50.09 4.05
C ASN A 376 -7.22 -51.10 5.20
N GLY A 377 -8.32 -51.72 5.65
CA GLY A 377 -8.28 -52.72 6.71
C GLY A 377 -7.40 -53.94 6.43
N ASN A 378 -7.05 -54.26 5.17
CA ASN A 378 -6.12 -55.35 4.86
C ASN A 378 -4.66 -54.94 5.08
N LYS A 379 -4.35 -53.66 5.13
CA LYS A 379 -2.99 -53.10 5.19
C LYS A 379 -2.63 -52.49 6.53
N CYS A 380 -3.52 -52.42 7.49
CA CYS A 380 -3.14 -52.06 8.85
C CYS A 380 -2.38 -53.23 9.54
N ALA A 381 -1.71 -52.95 10.64
CA ALA A 381 -0.93 -53.97 11.38
C ALA A 381 -1.75 -55.20 11.72
N PHE A 382 -3.02 -55.05 12.09
CA PHE A 382 -3.93 -56.18 12.31
C PHE A 382 -4.32 -56.87 11.00
N GLY A 383 -4.56 -56.13 9.92
CA GLY A 383 -4.90 -56.71 8.60
C GLY A 383 -3.81 -57.63 8.05
N HIS A 384 -2.54 -57.18 8.11
CA HIS A 384 -1.41 -58.02 7.74
C HIS A 384 -1.30 -59.29 8.62
N PHE A 385 -1.49 -59.13 9.93
CA PHE A 385 -1.49 -60.27 10.85
C PHE A 385 -2.66 -61.21 10.56
N TYR A 386 -3.88 -60.71 10.42
CA TYR A 386 -5.09 -61.48 10.13
C TYR A 386 -4.98 -62.28 8.83
N ASN A 387 -4.50 -61.65 7.75
CA ASN A 387 -4.38 -62.29 6.43
C ASN A 387 -3.25 -63.30 6.36
N SER A 388 -2.25 -63.22 7.25
CA SER A 388 -1.10 -64.11 7.31
C SER A 388 -1.32 -65.33 8.19
N ILE A 389 -2.27 -65.28 9.14
CA ILE A 389 -2.53 -66.35 10.10
C ILE A 389 -3.89 -66.98 9.84
N GLN A 390 -3.93 -68.29 9.70
CA GLN A 390 -5.17 -69.05 9.61
C GLN A 390 -5.53 -69.62 10.99
N ALA A 391 -6.53 -69.03 11.64
CA ALA A 391 -7.09 -69.64 12.84
C ALA A 391 -8.07 -70.76 12.44
N THR A 392 -7.67 -72.01 12.66
CA THR A 392 -8.46 -73.19 12.29
C THR A 392 -9.12 -73.87 13.50
N HIS A 393 -8.72 -73.52 14.71
CA HIS A 393 -9.24 -74.15 15.91
C HIS A 393 -10.71 -73.75 16.19
N PRO A 394 -11.64 -74.69 16.39
CA PRO A 394 -13.06 -74.39 16.51
C PRO A 394 -13.43 -73.41 17.63
N SER A 395 -12.62 -73.32 18.68
CA SER A 395 -12.91 -72.44 19.83
C SER A 395 -12.83 -70.95 19.54
N ILE A 396 -12.13 -70.53 18.46
CA ILE A 396 -11.97 -69.12 18.10
C ILE A 396 -12.38 -68.84 16.63
N LEU A 397 -12.66 -69.90 15.85
CA LEU A 397 -12.85 -69.80 14.40
C LEU A 397 -14.03 -68.82 14.03
N ASP A 398 -15.13 -68.91 14.72
CA ASP A 398 -16.34 -68.11 14.42
C ASP A 398 -16.09 -66.61 14.72
N GLU A 399 -15.54 -66.31 15.91
CA GLU A 399 -15.17 -64.92 16.26
C GLU A 399 -14.04 -64.39 15.33
N TRP A 400 -13.09 -65.24 14.97
CA TRP A 400 -12.02 -64.86 14.03
C TRP A 400 -12.56 -64.48 12.65
N LYS A 401 -13.51 -65.23 12.10
CA LYS A 401 -14.15 -64.91 10.84
C LYS A 401 -15.04 -63.66 10.91
N ASN A 402 -15.73 -63.49 12.05
CA ASN A 402 -16.62 -62.37 12.23
C ASN A 402 -15.90 -61.01 12.31
N ILE A 403 -14.70 -60.99 12.90
CA ILE A 403 -13.94 -59.78 13.10
C ILE A 403 -13.49 -59.12 11.77
N ASP A 404 -13.27 -59.89 10.71
CA ASP A 404 -12.79 -59.39 9.40
C ASP A 404 -13.74 -58.40 8.77
N GLY A 405 -15.06 -58.73 8.75
CA GLY A 405 -16.07 -57.85 8.18
C GLY A 405 -16.21 -56.52 8.94
N ILE A 406 -16.26 -56.63 10.28
CA ILE A 406 -16.40 -55.49 11.17
C ILE A 406 -15.14 -54.59 11.09
N HIS A 407 -13.96 -55.21 11.01
CA HIS A 407 -12.69 -54.51 10.87
C HIS A 407 -12.56 -53.75 9.55
N LYS A 408 -12.97 -54.33 8.42
CA LYS A 408 -13.01 -53.63 7.12
C LYS A 408 -13.99 -52.47 7.11
N GLU A 409 -15.19 -52.67 7.70
CA GLU A 409 -16.17 -51.59 7.83
C GLU A 409 -15.62 -50.40 8.66
N PHE A 410 -14.94 -50.70 9.77
CA PHE A 410 -14.28 -49.69 10.60
C PHE A 410 -13.30 -48.82 9.80
N HIS A 411 -12.42 -49.44 9.01
CA HIS A 411 -11.47 -48.69 8.19
C HIS A 411 -12.15 -47.90 7.05
N THR A 412 -13.22 -48.44 6.45
CA THR A 412 -14.00 -47.74 5.41
C THR A 412 -14.68 -46.48 5.97
N LEU A 413 -15.05 -46.42 7.25
CA LEU A 413 -15.55 -45.22 7.89
C LEU A 413 -14.48 -44.11 7.93
N GLY A 414 -13.20 -44.46 7.98
CA GLY A 414 -12.10 -43.53 7.85
C GLY A 414 -12.12 -42.80 6.49
N ASP A 415 -12.31 -43.56 5.39
CA ASP A 415 -12.45 -42.94 4.05
C ASP A 415 -13.61 -41.95 3.99
N LYS A 416 -14.77 -42.34 4.55
CA LYS A 416 -15.95 -41.47 4.59
C LYS A 416 -15.73 -40.19 5.40
N VAL A 417 -15.04 -40.29 6.53
CA VAL A 417 -14.66 -39.11 7.32
C VAL A 417 -13.73 -38.20 6.53
N LEU A 418 -12.70 -38.77 5.84
CA LEU A 418 -11.79 -37.98 5.03
C LEU A 418 -12.50 -37.28 3.86
N GLU A 419 -13.49 -37.95 3.25
CA GLU A 419 -14.32 -37.37 2.19
C GLU A 419 -15.18 -36.21 2.70
N ALA A 420 -15.90 -36.41 3.83
CA ALA A 420 -16.70 -35.37 4.46
C ALA A 420 -15.86 -34.14 4.90
N VAL A 421 -14.63 -34.39 5.41
CA VAL A 421 -13.69 -33.30 5.76
C VAL A 421 -13.23 -32.55 4.52
N LYS A 422 -13.02 -33.23 3.38
CA LYS A 422 -12.66 -32.61 2.10
C LYS A 422 -13.80 -31.75 1.55
N GLU A 423 -15.06 -32.15 1.79
CA GLU A 423 -16.26 -31.41 1.43
C GLU A 423 -16.65 -30.34 2.46
N GLU A 424 -15.85 -30.18 3.53
CA GLU A 424 -16.07 -29.25 4.64
C GLU A 424 -17.40 -29.51 5.41
N ASP A 425 -17.95 -30.74 5.31
CA ASP A 425 -19.15 -31.16 6.05
C ASP A 425 -18.78 -31.71 7.43
N GLN A 426 -18.75 -30.81 8.40
CA GLN A 426 -18.46 -31.15 9.80
C GLN A 426 -19.51 -32.09 10.43
N HIS A 427 -20.77 -31.96 10.00
CA HIS A 427 -21.86 -32.78 10.56
C HIS A 427 -21.68 -34.24 10.11
N GLU A 428 -21.48 -34.46 8.82
CA GLU A 428 -21.32 -35.79 8.25
C GLU A 428 -20.02 -36.46 8.74
N ALA A 429 -18.91 -35.71 8.79
CA ALA A 429 -17.64 -36.18 9.35
C ALA A 429 -17.82 -36.66 10.80
N LYS A 430 -18.59 -35.93 11.62
CA LYS A 430 -18.86 -36.30 13.00
C LYS A 430 -19.75 -37.54 13.10
N GLU A 431 -20.75 -37.67 12.25
CA GLU A 431 -21.62 -38.83 12.20
C GLU A 431 -20.85 -40.10 11.88
N TYR A 432 -19.98 -40.09 10.87
CA TYR A 432 -19.13 -41.23 10.52
C TYR A 432 -18.12 -41.56 11.63
N TYR A 433 -17.56 -40.57 12.30
CA TYR A 433 -16.67 -40.77 13.45
C TYR A 433 -17.43 -41.48 14.60
N ASP A 434 -18.60 -41.00 14.97
CA ASP A 434 -19.40 -41.58 16.06
C ASP A 434 -19.79 -43.02 15.72
N TYR A 435 -20.03 -43.33 14.46
CA TYR A 435 -20.23 -44.72 14.00
C TYR A 435 -18.98 -45.56 14.06
N ALA A 436 -17.82 -45.01 13.65
CA ALA A 436 -16.53 -45.69 13.80
C ALA A 436 -16.21 -45.97 15.27
N GLU A 437 -16.49 -45.06 16.20
CA GLU A 437 -16.34 -45.28 17.65
C GLU A 437 -17.23 -46.42 18.16
N LYS A 438 -18.44 -46.57 17.63
CA LYS A 438 -19.34 -47.67 17.97
C LYS A 438 -18.77 -49.01 17.44
N ILE A 439 -18.37 -49.05 16.16
CA ILE A 439 -17.79 -50.25 15.54
C ILE A 439 -16.48 -50.65 16.24
N SER A 440 -15.64 -49.71 16.67
CA SER A 440 -14.40 -50.03 17.40
C SER A 440 -14.66 -50.81 18.70
N LYS A 441 -15.76 -50.49 19.41
CA LYS A 441 -16.19 -51.24 20.62
C LYS A 441 -16.58 -52.70 20.29
N GLU A 442 -17.20 -52.93 19.14
CA GLU A 442 -17.52 -54.29 18.67
C GLU A 442 -16.27 -55.08 18.31
N ILE A 443 -15.30 -54.44 17.61
CA ILE A 443 -13.97 -55.06 17.32
C ILE A 443 -13.26 -55.42 18.61
N PHE A 444 -13.17 -54.51 19.58
CA PHE A 444 -12.50 -54.79 20.85
C PHE A 444 -13.17 -55.91 21.63
N ASN A 445 -14.50 -55.97 21.65
CA ASN A 445 -15.25 -57.07 22.29
C ASN A 445 -14.92 -58.41 21.62
N SER A 446 -14.84 -58.49 20.27
CA SER A 446 -14.47 -59.69 19.55
C SER A 446 -13.01 -60.05 19.81
N MET A 447 -12.11 -59.07 19.83
CA MET A 447 -10.67 -59.29 20.18
C MET A 447 -10.56 -59.84 21.63
N ASP A 448 -11.27 -59.26 22.59
CA ASP A 448 -11.25 -59.67 24.00
C ASP A 448 -11.78 -61.09 24.20
N LYS A 449 -12.84 -61.51 23.48
CA LYS A 449 -13.31 -62.89 23.46
C LYS A 449 -12.27 -63.86 22.94
N ILE A 450 -11.62 -63.54 21.81
CA ILE A 450 -10.55 -64.34 21.22
C ILE A 450 -9.38 -64.45 22.20
N ILE A 451 -8.92 -63.34 22.78
CA ILE A 451 -7.84 -63.29 23.77
C ILE A 451 -8.14 -64.17 24.98
N SER A 452 -9.38 -64.02 25.52
CA SER A 452 -9.85 -64.81 26.66
C SER A 452 -9.85 -66.30 26.37
N GLU A 453 -10.37 -66.73 25.20
CA GLU A 453 -10.42 -68.13 24.83
C GLU A 453 -9.02 -68.71 24.56
N VAL A 454 -8.11 -67.93 23.91
CA VAL A 454 -6.70 -68.37 23.71
C VAL A 454 -6.00 -68.56 25.07
N LYS A 455 -6.18 -67.65 26.03
CA LYS A 455 -5.64 -67.79 27.39
C LYS A 455 -6.14 -69.07 28.08
N LYS A 456 -7.44 -69.30 28.01
CA LYS A 456 -8.07 -70.49 28.59
C LYS A 456 -7.58 -71.79 27.98
N GLN A 457 -7.38 -71.85 26.66
CA GLN A 457 -6.83 -72.98 25.98
C GLN A 457 -5.32 -73.20 26.32
N THR A 458 -4.60 -72.08 26.48
CA THR A 458 -3.15 -72.12 26.92
C THR A 458 -3.04 -72.71 28.31
N GLU A 459 -3.91 -72.39 29.25
CA GLU A 459 -3.95 -72.98 30.59
C GLU A 459 -4.21 -74.51 30.58
N LYS A 460 -4.96 -74.95 29.56
CA LYS A 460 -5.19 -76.43 29.34
C LYS A 460 -4.04 -77.08 28.59
N GLY A 461 -2.99 -76.35 28.24
CA GLY A 461 -1.84 -76.88 27.50
C GLY A 461 -2.09 -77.10 26.00
N VAL A 462 -3.18 -76.47 25.42
CA VAL A 462 -3.55 -76.59 24.02
C VAL A 462 -2.91 -75.41 23.26
N GLN A 463 -2.13 -75.71 22.21
CA GLN A 463 -1.63 -74.69 21.25
C GLN A 463 -2.61 -74.62 20.07
N LEU A 464 -3.09 -73.37 19.73
CA LEU A 464 -4.16 -73.18 18.74
C LEU A 464 -3.61 -73.02 17.32
N PHE A 465 -2.34 -72.65 17.18
CA PHE A 465 -1.69 -72.28 15.91
C PHE A 465 -0.53 -73.23 15.48
N GLN A 466 -0.39 -74.31 16.17
CA GLN A 466 0.61 -75.37 15.85
C GLN A 466 0.08 -76.38 14.86
#